data_20bb0804f719a3f0157c6e6d60acfe29
#
_entry.id   20bb0804f719a3f0157c6e6d60acfe29
#
_cell.length_a   1.000
_cell.length_b   1.000
_cell.length_c   1.000
_cell.angle_alpha   90.00
_cell.angle_beta   90.00
_cell.angle_gamma   90.00
#
_symmetry.space_group_name_H-M   'P 1'
#
loop_
_entity.id
_entity.type
_entity.pdbx_description
1 polymer ?
#
loop_
_entity_poly.entity_id
_entity_poly.type
_entity_poly.pdbx_seq_one_letter_code
_entity_poly.pdbx_strand_id
1 'polypeptide(L)'
;MLGDILSKEDFSHPVFIFHGAEEHVNQLFQECEAITGMFAEYNTFRISLSTEMPPITLNDTEFQPALRETPFAEFSAEEELQQMVGLKQLKEDIQEARMMSLFLKERRELNLDLCGDSRYHMLFLGNPGTGKTTVARLVGKMYHQMGLLSKGHTVETCRTNLVGEYLGHTEKNTKEAIEEARGGVLFIDEAYTLIEGGRDTKDYGKEVINALLTVLSEPNPDMIVILAGYEDKMKKLLKSNPGLKDRFPLRFHFEDYTADEMSEIAHRILKSRNFVLTPEANLRLNSLIEKEARQRDEYFGNGRWVHNLIEHGLIKSMARRVMSG
;
A
#
# COMPACT_ATOMS: atom_id res chain seq x y z
N MET A 1 24.34 -6.56 -30.96
CA MET A 1 24.71 -5.30 -30.25
C MET A 1 23.55 -4.71 -29.48
N LEU A 2 22.41 -4.39 -30.12
CA LEU A 2 21.23 -3.86 -29.36
C LEU A 2 20.62 -4.94 -28.43
N GLY A 3 20.47 -6.18 -28.90
CA GLY A 3 19.98 -7.31 -28.11
C GLY A 3 20.86 -7.65 -26.90
N ASP A 4 22.20 -7.49 -27.01
CA ASP A 4 23.13 -7.74 -25.90
C ASP A 4 23.08 -6.66 -24.82
N ILE A 5 22.71 -5.43 -25.20
CA ILE A 5 22.51 -4.32 -24.26
C ILE A 5 21.21 -4.54 -23.49
N LEU A 6 20.13 -4.86 -24.19
CA LEU A 6 18.80 -5.04 -23.61
C LEU A 6 18.72 -6.27 -22.68
N SER A 7 19.61 -7.26 -22.84
CA SER A 7 19.64 -8.45 -21.99
C SER A 7 20.45 -8.28 -20.69
N LYS A 8 21.22 -7.22 -20.54
CA LYS A 8 22.16 -7.02 -19.42
C LYS A 8 21.73 -5.99 -18.38
N GLU A 9 20.74 -5.16 -18.69
CA GLU A 9 20.25 -4.11 -17.81
C GLU A 9 18.78 -4.33 -17.48
N ASP A 10 18.38 -3.93 -16.28
CA ASP A 10 16.98 -3.99 -15.86
C ASP A 10 16.19 -2.81 -16.46
N PHE A 11 15.61 -3.03 -17.63
CA PHE A 11 14.76 -2.07 -18.34
C PHE A 11 13.29 -2.23 -17.95
N SER A 12 12.99 -2.24 -16.67
CA SER A 12 11.61 -2.44 -16.19
C SER A 12 10.61 -1.35 -16.63
N HIS A 13 11.10 -0.18 -17.11
CA HIS A 13 10.25 0.97 -17.44
C HIS A 13 10.58 1.76 -18.73
N PRO A 14 11.57 1.42 -19.58
CA PRO A 14 11.80 2.17 -20.79
C PRO A 14 10.74 1.89 -21.84
N VAL A 15 10.31 2.94 -22.53
CA VAL A 15 9.46 2.84 -23.73
C VAL A 15 10.38 2.84 -24.96
N PHE A 16 10.33 1.77 -25.76
CA PHE A 16 11.08 1.70 -27.00
C PHE A 16 10.16 2.03 -28.17
N ILE A 17 10.60 2.96 -29.01
CA ILE A 17 9.88 3.35 -30.23
C ILE A 17 10.75 2.96 -31.42
N PHE A 18 10.26 2.04 -32.25
CA PHE A 18 10.87 1.68 -33.51
C PHE A 18 10.17 2.43 -34.64
N HIS A 19 10.94 3.16 -35.43
CA HIS A 19 10.44 3.91 -36.59
C HIS A 19 11.07 3.35 -37.85
N GLY A 20 10.26 3.08 -38.87
CA GLY A 20 10.72 2.59 -40.15
C GLY A 20 9.60 2.02 -41.01
N ALA A 21 9.93 1.57 -42.22
CA ALA A 21 8.99 0.83 -43.04
C ALA A 21 8.58 -0.48 -42.35
N GLU A 22 7.31 -0.83 -42.41
CA GLU A 22 6.77 -2.02 -41.70
C GLU A 22 7.55 -3.31 -41.98
N GLU A 23 7.99 -3.50 -43.23
CA GLU A 23 8.78 -4.64 -43.62
C GLU A 23 10.12 -4.72 -42.87
N HIS A 24 10.83 -3.60 -42.74
CA HIS A 24 12.13 -3.54 -42.05
C HIS A 24 11.97 -3.71 -40.52
N VAL A 25 10.90 -3.17 -39.92
CA VAL A 25 10.63 -3.36 -38.49
C VAL A 25 10.26 -4.80 -38.22
N ASN A 26 9.44 -5.43 -39.05
CA ASN A 26 9.11 -6.87 -38.94
C ASN A 26 10.32 -7.76 -39.12
N GLN A 27 11.24 -7.43 -40.06
CA GLN A 27 12.48 -8.17 -40.26
C GLN A 27 13.37 -8.08 -39.00
N LEU A 28 13.49 -6.92 -38.38
CA LEU A 28 14.23 -6.74 -37.11
C LEU A 28 13.70 -7.67 -36.01
N PHE A 29 12.38 -7.76 -35.87
CA PHE A 29 11.75 -8.67 -34.93
C PHE A 29 11.96 -10.15 -35.22
N GLN A 30 12.05 -10.53 -36.50
CA GLN A 30 12.32 -11.92 -36.92
C GLN A 30 13.79 -12.32 -36.72
N GLU A 31 14.72 -11.40 -36.93
CA GLU A 31 16.16 -11.68 -36.86
C GLU A 31 16.72 -11.60 -35.42
N CYS A 32 15.98 -11.04 -34.47
CA CYS A 32 16.45 -10.85 -33.11
C CYS A 32 15.47 -11.40 -32.04
N GLU A 33 15.67 -12.68 -31.68
CA GLU A 33 14.84 -13.35 -30.65
C GLU A 33 14.80 -12.62 -29.32
N ALA A 34 15.88 -11.93 -28.93
CA ALA A 34 15.94 -11.16 -27.69
C ALA A 34 14.97 -9.96 -27.69
N ILE A 35 14.74 -9.35 -28.86
CA ILE A 35 13.78 -8.26 -29.04
C ILE A 35 12.36 -8.82 -29.07
N THR A 36 12.14 -9.91 -29.80
CA THR A 36 10.80 -10.54 -29.93
C THR A 36 10.27 -11.00 -28.57
N GLY A 37 11.13 -11.52 -27.70
CA GLY A 37 10.74 -11.94 -26.34
C GLY A 37 10.35 -10.79 -25.41
N MET A 38 10.78 -9.55 -25.68
CA MET A 38 10.47 -8.36 -24.89
C MET A 38 9.18 -7.67 -25.31
N PHE A 39 8.75 -7.85 -26.57
CA PHE A 39 7.57 -7.21 -27.15
C PHE A 39 6.50 -8.27 -27.45
N ALA A 40 5.64 -8.53 -26.48
CA ALA A 40 4.45 -9.35 -26.74
C ALA A 40 3.45 -8.57 -27.61
N GLU A 41 2.64 -9.28 -28.41
CA GLU A 41 1.67 -8.66 -29.36
C GLU A 41 0.76 -7.61 -28.70
N TYR A 42 0.36 -7.80 -27.43
CA TYR A 42 -0.49 -6.88 -26.70
C TYR A 42 0.22 -5.61 -26.20
N ASN A 43 1.57 -5.57 -26.27
CA ASN A 43 2.38 -4.39 -25.89
C ASN A 43 2.87 -3.61 -27.13
N THR A 44 2.49 -4.06 -28.33
CA THR A 44 2.95 -3.47 -29.58
C THR A 44 1.81 -2.68 -30.22
N PHE A 45 1.98 -1.36 -30.35
CA PHE A 45 1.05 -0.49 -31.03
C PHE A 45 1.62 -0.15 -32.40
N ARG A 46 0.85 -0.43 -33.47
CA ARG A 46 1.18 -0.04 -34.85
C ARG A 46 0.44 1.23 -35.20
N ILE A 47 1.18 2.29 -35.51
CA ILE A 47 0.63 3.57 -35.97
C ILE A 47 1.03 3.75 -37.43
N SER A 48 0.05 3.73 -38.35
CA SER A 48 0.27 4.10 -39.74
C SER A 48 0.23 5.62 -39.85
N LEU A 49 1.37 6.24 -40.15
CA LEU A 49 1.43 7.66 -40.47
C LEU A 49 1.01 7.86 -41.93
N SER A 50 0.03 8.76 -42.19
CA SER A 50 -0.33 9.12 -43.54
C SER A 50 0.85 9.83 -44.23
N THR A 51 1.02 9.56 -45.51
CA THR A 51 2.15 10.01 -46.34
C THR A 51 2.24 11.52 -46.56
N GLU A 52 1.41 12.33 -45.90
CA GLU A 52 1.33 13.80 -46.08
C GLU A 52 2.04 14.61 -44.98
N MET A 53 2.69 13.96 -44.02
CA MET A 53 3.54 14.71 -43.10
C MET A 53 4.94 14.93 -43.71
N PRO A 54 5.46 16.18 -43.71
CA PRO A 54 6.82 16.44 -44.13
C PRO A 54 7.81 15.65 -43.24
N PRO A 55 8.91 15.17 -43.80
CA PRO A 55 9.90 14.42 -43.00
C PRO A 55 10.38 15.30 -41.87
N ILE A 56 10.21 14.83 -40.61
CA ILE A 56 10.79 15.48 -39.43
C ILE A 56 12.29 15.22 -39.53
N THR A 57 13.05 16.17 -40.03
CA THR A 57 14.51 16.19 -39.92
C THR A 57 14.89 16.54 -38.47
N LEU A 58 15.20 15.56 -37.68
CA LEU A 58 15.82 15.74 -36.37
C LEU A 58 17.27 16.18 -36.62
N ASN A 59 17.57 17.46 -36.38
CA ASN A 59 18.95 17.92 -36.34
C ASN A 59 19.56 17.43 -35.05
N ASP A 60 20.74 16.76 -35.12
CA ASP A 60 21.49 16.22 -33.98
C ASP A 60 21.82 17.23 -32.89
N THR A 61 21.67 18.52 -33.16
CA THR A 61 21.89 19.62 -32.21
C THR A 61 20.68 19.96 -31.33
N GLU A 62 19.49 19.45 -31.66
CA GLU A 62 18.27 19.67 -30.85
C GLU A 62 17.90 18.50 -29.93
N PHE A 63 18.59 17.38 -30.07
CA PHE A 63 18.55 16.30 -29.10
C PHE A 63 19.50 16.61 -27.94
N GLN A 64 19.23 17.65 -27.19
CA GLN A 64 19.57 17.56 -25.78
C GLN A 64 18.60 16.51 -25.22
N PRO A 65 19.13 15.39 -24.65
CA PRO A 65 18.28 14.54 -23.87
C PRO A 65 17.70 15.44 -22.80
N ALA A 66 16.45 15.78 -22.91
CA ALA A 66 15.66 16.14 -21.77
C ALA A 66 15.54 14.84 -20.93
N LEU A 67 16.66 14.43 -20.36
CA LEU A 67 16.74 13.71 -19.12
C LEU A 67 16.27 14.68 -18.01
N ARG A 68 15.16 15.35 -18.25
CA ARG A 68 14.20 15.48 -17.20
C ARG A 68 13.58 14.09 -17.17
N GLU A 69 14.09 13.30 -16.24
CA GLU A 69 13.23 12.52 -15.40
C GLU A 69 12.01 13.41 -15.14
N THR A 70 10.99 13.33 -16.02
CA THR A 70 9.64 13.49 -15.54
C THR A 70 9.55 12.30 -14.60
N PRO A 71 9.63 12.49 -13.28
CA PRO A 71 9.25 11.42 -12.41
C PRO A 71 7.89 11.04 -12.98
N PHE A 72 7.65 9.78 -13.32
CA PHE A 72 6.30 9.23 -13.34
C PHE A 72 5.67 9.92 -12.16
N ALA A 73 4.61 10.71 -12.42
CA ALA A 73 4.02 11.50 -11.36
C ALA A 73 3.70 10.48 -10.30
N GLU A 74 4.63 10.31 -9.35
CA GLU A 74 4.35 9.53 -8.16
C GLU A 74 3.20 10.31 -7.58
N PHE A 75 2.00 9.76 -7.75
CA PHE A 75 0.82 10.32 -7.11
C PHE A 75 1.24 10.65 -5.70
N SER A 76 1.02 11.88 -5.28
CA SER A 76 1.35 12.22 -3.92
C SER A 76 0.65 11.21 -3.02
N ALA A 77 1.23 10.81 -1.90
CA ALA A 77 0.60 9.83 -1.02
C ALA A 77 -0.84 10.25 -0.65
N GLU A 78 -1.10 11.55 -0.70
CA GLU A 78 -2.43 12.14 -0.53
C GLU A 78 -3.37 11.80 -1.70
N GLU A 79 -2.89 11.90 -2.94
CA GLU A 79 -3.68 11.51 -4.12
C GLU A 79 -3.96 10.01 -4.14
N GLU A 80 -2.97 9.18 -3.77
CA GLU A 80 -3.18 7.74 -3.61
C GLU A 80 -4.28 7.45 -2.56
N LEU A 81 -4.27 8.16 -1.42
CA LEU A 81 -5.30 8.03 -0.39
C LEU A 81 -6.67 8.45 -0.93
N GLN A 82 -6.75 9.56 -1.66
CA GLN A 82 -8.02 10.04 -2.25
C GLN A 82 -8.58 9.07 -3.29
N GLN A 83 -7.72 8.36 -4.02
CA GLN A 83 -8.13 7.35 -4.99
C GLN A 83 -8.60 6.04 -4.36
N MET A 84 -8.34 5.78 -3.07
CA MET A 84 -8.88 4.58 -2.41
C MET A 84 -10.41 4.60 -2.46
N VAL A 85 -11.02 3.43 -2.64
CA VAL A 85 -12.47 3.29 -2.64
C VAL A 85 -13.01 3.53 -1.24
N GLY A 86 -14.11 4.25 -1.12
CA GLY A 86 -14.78 4.51 0.16
C GLY A 86 -13.93 5.30 1.15
N LEU A 87 -14.04 4.93 2.43
CA LEU A 87 -13.26 5.48 3.55
C LEU A 87 -13.39 7.02 3.68
N LYS A 88 -14.59 7.58 3.38
CA LYS A 88 -14.78 9.03 3.30
C LYS A 88 -14.40 9.74 4.61
N GLN A 89 -14.97 9.30 5.74
CA GLN A 89 -14.68 9.88 7.04
C GLN A 89 -13.20 9.75 7.40
N LEU A 90 -12.62 8.57 7.16
CA LEU A 90 -11.20 8.33 7.40
C LEU A 90 -10.29 9.31 6.63
N LYS A 91 -10.62 9.60 5.37
CA LYS A 91 -9.86 10.56 4.55
C LYS A 91 -9.93 11.97 5.13
N GLU A 92 -11.09 12.39 5.60
CA GLU A 92 -11.30 13.67 6.28
C GLU A 92 -10.49 13.73 7.58
N ASP A 93 -10.55 12.69 8.41
CA ASP A 93 -9.84 12.61 9.68
C ASP A 93 -8.30 12.64 9.50
N ILE A 94 -7.79 11.93 8.46
CA ILE A 94 -6.35 11.95 8.13
C ILE A 94 -5.92 13.34 7.64
N GLN A 95 -6.72 14.00 6.84
CA GLN A 95 -6.47 15.38 6.38
C GLN A 95 -6.39 16.37 7.56
N GLU A 96 -7.32 16.26 8.50
CA GLU A 96 -7.32 17.08 9.70
C GLU A 96 -6.08 16.83 10.56
N ALA A 97 -5.74 15.56 10.79
CA ALA A 97 -4.54 15.17 11.54
C ALA A 97 -3.24 15.68 10.85
N ARG A 98 -3.20 15.66 9.52
CA ARG A 98 -2.10 16.22 8.72
C ARG A 98 -1.97 17.73 8.92
N MET A 99 -3.07 18.48 8.77
CA MET A 99 -3.06 19.93 8.97
C MET A 99 -2.59 20.31 10.37
N MET A 100 -3.08 19.60 11.40
CA MET A 100 -2.66 19.81 12.78
C MET A 100 -1.16 19.51 12.95
N SER A 101 -0.66 18.43 12.34
CA SER A 101 0.75 18.06 12.41
C SER A 101 1.67 19.11 11.78
N LEU A 102 1.28 19.67 10.65
CA LEU A 102 2.02 20.77 10.00
C LEU A 102 2.00 22.04 10.86
N PHE A 103 0.86 22.40 11.39
CA PHE A 103 0.73 23.56 12.28
C PHE A 103 1.62 23.44 13.53
N LEU A 104 1.66 22.26 14.16
CA LEU A 104 2.53 22.01 15.31
C LEU A 104 4.00 22.05 14.93
N LYS A 105 4.36 21.58 13.74
CA LYS A 105 5.74 21.66 13.21
C LYS A 105 6.17 23.13 13.06
N GLU A 106 5.38 23.96 12.37
CA GLU A 106 5.67 25.38 12.19
C GLU A 106 5.81 26.13 13.55
N ARG A 107 4.92 25.84 14.50
CA ARG A 107 5.03 26.43 15.84
C ARG A 107 6.34 26.09 16.55
N ARG A 108 6.85 24.85 16.39
CA ARG A 108 8.15 24.45 16.94
C ARG A 108 9.30 25.18 16.26
N GLU A 109 9.29 25.29 14.95
CA GLU A 109 10.31 26.00 14.18
C GLU A 109 10.39 27.47 14.60
N LEU A 110 9.25 28.06 15.01
CA LEU A 110 9.17 29.41 15.55
C LEU A 110 9.44 29.49 17.06
N ASN A 111 9.82 28.40 17.74
CA ASN A 111 10.01 28.32 19.19
C ASN A 111 8.79 28.76 20.02
N LEU A 112 7.61 28.60 19.48
CA LEU A 112 6.34 28.94 20.16
C LEU A 112 5.78 27.79 21.01
N ASP A 113 6.25 26.56 20.81
CA ASP A 113 5.90 25.38 21.59
C ASP A 113 7.10 24.86 22.37
N LEU A 114 7.17 25.22 23.65
CA LEU A 114 8.18 24.74 24.56
C LEU A 114 7.83 23.42 25.26
N CYS A 115 6.60 22.94 25.11
CA CYS A 115 6.05 21.78 25.85
C CYS A 115 5.35 20.73 24.98
N GLY A 116 5.65 20.67 23.68
CA GLY A 116 4.89 19.82 22.76
C GLY A 116 5.49 18.45 22.55
N ASP A 117 5.09 17.45 23.31
CA ASP A 117 5.13 16.04 22.86
C ASP A 117 4.18 15.88 21.68
N SER A 118 4.64 16.12 20.46
CA SER A 118 3.85 15.83 19.27
C SER A 118 3.82 14.33 19.08
N ARG A 119 2.76 13.71 19.59
CA ARG A 119 2.54 12.29 19.49
C ARG A 119 1.75 12.02 18.23
N TYR A 120 2.41 11.49 17.23
CA TYR A 120 1.80 11.08 15.94
C TYR A 120 1.42 9.59 15.90
N HIS A 121 1.48 8.91 17.06
CA HIS A 121 1.13 7.50 17.13
C HIS A 121 -0.38 7.30 16.98
N MET A 122 -0.77 6.23 16.28
CA MET A 122 -2.13 6.06 15.78
C MET A 122 -2.71 4.69 16.15
N LEU A 123 -4.03 4.66 16.33
CA LEU A 123 -4.82 3.43 16.40
C LEU A 123 -5.65 3.30 15.13
N PHE A 124 -5.52 2.16 14.45
CA PHE A 124 -6.33 1.80 13.30
C PHE A 124 -7.34 0.74 13.71
N LEU A 125 -8.61 1.14 13.79
CA LEU A 125 -9.71 0.36 14.35
C LEU A 125 -10.65 -0.09 13.24
N GLY A 126 -10.91 -1.38 13.12
CA GLY A 126 -11.86 -1.90 12.12
C GLY A 126 -11.58 -3.34 11.72
N ASN A 127 -12.47 -3.88 10.89
CA ASN A 127 -12.46 -5.26 10.43
C ASN A 127 -11.31 -5.55 9.43
N PRO A 128 -10.96 -6.84 9.18
CA PRO A 128 -9.94 -7.20 8.22
C PRO A 128 -10.30 -6.75 6.79
N GLY A 129 -9.28 -6.49 5.97
CA GLY A 129 -9.49 -6.15 4.56
C GLY A 129 -10.09 -4.78 4.29
N THR A 130 -10.19 -3.89 5.28
CA THR A 130 -10.67 -2.51 5.13
C THR A 130 -9.58 -1.51 4.69
N GLY A 131 -8.36 -1.98 4.42
CA GLY A 131 -7.27 -1.14 3.90
C GLY A 131 -6.31 -0.58 4.94
N LYS A 132 -6.35 -1.02 6.21
CA LYS A 132 -5.50 -0.51 7.31
C LYS A 132 -4.01 -0.50 6.94
N THR A 133 -3.47 -1.60 6.46
CA THR A 133 -2.05 -1.72 6.06
C THR A 133 -1.69 -0.77 4.91
N THR A 134 -2.57 -0.65 3.91
CA THR A 134 -2.37 0.26 2.78
C THR A 134 -2.32 1.71 3.25
N VAL A 135 -3.25 2.11 4.11
CA VAL A 135 -3.28 3.47 4.68
C VAL A 135 -2.05 3.73 5.56
N ALA A 136 -1.58 2.73 6.33
CA ALA A 136 -0.36 2.89 7.14
C ALA A 136 0.86 3.22 6.28
N ARG A 137 1.02 2.57 5.12
CA ARG A 137 2.09 2.89 4.15
C ARG A 137 1.95 4.31 3.59
N LEU A 138 0.72 4.74 3.27
CA LEU A 138 0.46 6.09 2.79
C LEU A 138 0.75 7.15 3.86
N VAL A 139 0.37 6.89 5.11
CA VAL A 139 0.70 7.76 6.25
C VAL A 139 2.22 7.92 6.38
N GLY A 140 3.00 6.85 6.28
CA GLY A 140 4.47 6.93 6.30
C GLY A 140 5.02 7.87 5.23
N LYS A 141 4.58 7.69 3.98
CA LYS A 141 4.95 8.56 2.85
C LYS A 141 4.54 10.02 3.09
N MET A 142 3.29 10.26 3.54
CA MET A 142 2.77 11.60 3.80
C MET A 142 3.56 12.33 4.89
N TYR A 143 3.86 11.65 6.00
CA TYR A 143 4.63 12.25 7.10
C TYR A 143 6.10 12.50 6.71
N HIS A 144 6.67 11.67 5.85
CA HIS A 144 7.97 11.95 5.25
C HIS A 144 7.92 13.18 4.34
N GLN A 145 6.93 13.30 3.46
CA GLN A 145 6.75 14.47 2.59
C GLN A 145 6.57 15.77 3.38
N MET A 146 5.99 15.69 4.58
CA MET A 146 5.89 16.82 5.52
C MET A 146 7.20 17.11 6.29
N GLY A 147 8.24 16.29 6.12
CA GLY A 147 9.49 16.38 6.86
C GLY A 147 9.35 16.08 8.36
N LEU A 148 8.40 15.24 8.74
CA LEU A 148 8.18 14.76 10.11
C LEU A 148 8.83 13.38 10.34
N LEU A 149 9.09 12.65 9.28
CA LEU A 149 9.81 11.37 9.26
C LEU A 149 10.99 11.48 8.28
N SER A 150 12.13 10.91 8.63
CA SER A 150 13.35 11.00 7.82
C SER A 150 13.29 10.10 6.56
N LYS A 151 12.56 8.96 6.59
CA LYS A 151 12.51 7.98 5.48
C LYS A 151 11.09 7.70 4.97
N GLY A 152 10.09 7.54 5.85
CA GLY A 152 8.69 7.30 5.49
C GLY A 152 8.33 5.88 5.07
N HIS A 153 9.23 4.92 5.20
CA HIS A 153 8.94 3.49 4.98
C HIS A 153 8.06 2.92 6.09
N THR A 154 7.51 1.74 5.86
CA THR A 154 6.65 1.07 6.83
C THR A 154 7.16 -0.34 7.08
N VAL A 155 7.43 -0.64 8.34
CA VAL A 155 7.75 -2.00 8.82
C VAL A 155 6.47 -2.62 9.36
N GLU A 156 6.04 -3.69 8.72
CA GLU A 156 4.81 -4.42 9.07
C GLU A 156 5.17 -5.62 9.94
N THR A 157 4.52 -5.71 11.08
CA THR A 157 4.76 -6.81 12.02
C THR A 157 3.47 -7.24 12.72
N CYS A 158 3.55 -8.37 13.41
CA CYS A 158 2.47 -8.90 14.23
C CYS A 158 3.06 -9.64 15.45
N ARG A 159 2.22 -10.14 16.35
CA ARG A 159 2.67 -10.88 17.54
C ARG A 159 3.68 -11.98 17.22
N THR A 160 3.45 -12.78 16.17
CA THR A 160 4.31 -13.94 15.84
C THR A 160 5.73 -13.54 15.46
N ASN A 161 5.93 -12.34 14.94
CA ASN A 161 7.24 -11.82 14.56
C ASN A 161 7.97 -11.19 15.76
N LEU A 162 7.21 -10.59 16.68
CA LEU A 162 7.75 -9.88 17.84
C LEU A 162 8.05 -10.82 19.02
N VAL A 163 7.18 -11.80 19.25
CA VAL A 163 7.33 -12.75 20.35
C VAL A 163 8.24 -13.89 19.94
N GLY A 164 9.33 -14.07 20.67
CA GLY A 164 10.27 -15.17 20.47
C GLY A 164 9.88 -16.43 21.25
N GLU A 165 10.39 -17.57 20.82
CA GLU A 165 10.18 -18.88 21.47
C GLU A 165 11.01 -19.06 22.75
N TYR A 166 12.13 -18.34 22.87
CA TYR A 166 13.09 -18.48 23.99
C TYR A 166 13.23 -17.15 24.74
N LEU A 167 13.71 -17.27 26.00
CA LEU A 167 14.00 -16.13 26.87
C LEU A 167 14.98 -15.15 26.21
N GLY A 168 14.64 -13.86 26.18
CA GLY A 168 15.43 -12.81 25.54
C GLY A 168 15.21 -12.64 24.02
N HIS A 169 14.60 -13.61 23.32
CA HIS A 169 14.32 -13.45 21.88
C HIS A 169 13.24 -12.40 21.62
N THR A 170 12.23 -12.31 22.49
CA THR A 170 11.17 -11.28 22.38
C THR A 170 11.75 -9.86 22.44
N GLU A 171 12.64 -9.62 23.40
CA GLU A 171 13.29 -8.30 23.53
C GLU A 171 14.13 -7.98 22.31
N LYS A 172 14.90 -8.96 21.81
CA LYS A 172 15.74 -8.81 20.62
C LYS A 172 14.89 -8.52 19.38
N ASN A 173 13.89 -9.37 19.07
CA ASN A 173 13.03 -9.21 17.91
C ASN A 173 12.29 -7.85 17.93
N THR A 174 11.80 -7.45 19.11
CA THR A 174 11.09 -6.18 19.27
C THR A 174 12.03 -5.00 19.05
N LYS A 175 13.25 -5.04 19.58
CA LYS A 175 14.26 -3.99 19.35
C LYS A 175 14.65 -3.91 17.88
N GLU A 176 14.86 -5.03 17.21
CA GLU A 176 15.18 -5.10 15.78
C GLU A 176 14.07 -4.46 14.95
N ALA A 177 12.80 -4.81 15.21
CA ALA A 177 11.66 -4.21 14.51
C ALA A 177 11.53 -2.70 14.76
N ILE A 178 11.80 -2.25 15.98
CA ILE A 178 11.82 -0.81 16.31
C ILE A 178 12.92 -0.09 15.55
N GLU A 179 14.15 -0.63 15.58
CA GLU A 179 15.29 0.01 14.89
C GLU A 179 15.10 0.00 13.37
N GLU A 180 14.54 -1.07 12.79
CA GLU A 180 14.20 -1.12 11.37
C GLU A 180 13.18 -0.04 11.00
N ALA A 181 12.21 0.25 11.87
CA ALA A 181 11.17 1.24 11.64
C ALA A 181 11.61 2.70 11.89
N ARG A 182 12.84 2.93 12.39
CA ARG A 182 13.36 4.29 12.59
C ARG A 182 13.42 5.09 11.29
N GLY A 183 12.87 6.27 11.33
CA GLY A 183 12.65 7.14 10.17
C GLY A 183 11.35 6.90 9.43
N GLY A 184 10.52 5.93 9.88
CA GLY A 184 9.29 5.51 9.23
C GLY A 184 8.16 5.13 10.18
N VAL A 185 7.39 4.13 9.79
CA VAL A 185 6.23 3.63 10.52
C VAL A 185 6.45 2.19 10.99
N LEU A 186 6.23 1.94 12.26
CA LEU A 186 6.07 0.58 12.79
C LEU A 186 4.58 0.26 12.85
N PHE A 187 4.11 -0.60 11.94
CA PHE A 187 2.73 -1.05 11.89
C PHE A 187 2.60 -2.44 12.54
N ILE A 188 1.83 -2.52 13.62
CA ILE A 188 1.58 -3.78 14.34
C ILE A 188 0.13 -4.19 14.09
N ASP A 189 -0.04 -5.21 13.23
CA ASP A 189 -1.38 -5.75 12.96
C ASP A 189 -1.83 -6.69 14.08
N GLU A 190 -3.14 -6.73 14.30
CA GLU A 190 -3.78 -7.52 15.36
C GLU A 190 -3.10 -7.32 16.74
N ALA A 191 -2.74 -6.08 17.07
CA ALA A 191 -1.97 -5.73 18.26
C ALA A 191 -2.62 -6.21 19.58
N TYR A 192 -3.94 -6.39 19.61
CA TYR A 192 -4.65 -6.97 20.75
C TYR A 192 -4.18 -8.38 21.12
N THR A 193 -3.61 -9.12 20.16
CA THR A 193 -3.05 -10.46 20.41
C THR A 193 -1.88 -10.43 21.39
N LEU A 194 -1.22 -9.29 21.55
CA LEU A 194 -0.13 -9.12 22.55
C LEU A 194 -0.58 -9.38 23.98
N ILE A 195 -1.89 -9.24 24.29
CA ILE A 195 -2.44 -9.52 25.62
C ILE A 195 -3.20 -10.85 25.69
N GLU A 196 -3.38 -11.58 24.59
CA GLU A 196 -4.12 -12.85 24.51
C GLU A 196 -3.23 -14.07 24.89
N GLY A 197 -2.17 -13.90 25.65
CA GLY A 197 -1.33 -14.99 26.16
C GLY A 197 -2.06 -15.84 27.19
N GLY A 198 -2.06 -17.18 27.02
CA GLY A 198 -2.70 -18.12 27.95
C GLY A 198 -2.07 -18.09 29.37
N ARG A 199 -2.83 -18.57 30.37
CA ARG A 199 -2.46 -18.56 31.81
C ARG A 199 -1.14 -19.24 32.17
N ASP A 200 -0.60 -20.08 31.27
CA ASP A 200 0.61 -20.92 31.54
C ASP A 200 1.85 -20.48 30.74
N THR A 201 1.78 -19.47 29.88
CA THR A 201 2.94 -18.96 29.14
C THR A 201 3.44 -17.68 29.79
N LYS A 202 4.76 -17.56 30.01
CA LYS A 202 5.41 -16.28 30.35
C LYS A 202 4.87 -15.20 29.44
N ASP A 203 4.49 -14.07 30.04
CA ASP A 203 3.72 -13.02 29.37
C ASP A 203 4.61 -12.17 28.44
N TYR A 204 5.18 -12.85 27.41
CA TYR A 204 6.10 -12.23 26.44
C TYR A 204 5.48 -11.06 25.69
N GLY A 205 4.15 -11.01 25.55
CA GLY A 205 3.49 -9.87 24.97
C GLY A 205 3.59 -8.60 25.82
N LYS A 206 3.72 -8.72 27.15
CA LYS A 206 4.01 -7.57 28.02
C LYS A 206 5.41 -7.02 27.80
N GLU A 207 6.40 -7.89 27.50
CA GLU A 207 7.75 -7.43 27.16
C GLU A 207 7.74 -6.56 25.89
N VAL A 208 6.98 -6.97 24.86
CA VAL A 208 6.76 -6.15 23.65
C VAL A 208 6.15 -4.80 24.00
N ILE A 209 5.07 -4.79 24.80
CA ILE A 209 4.40 -3.55 25.21
C ILE A 209 5.35 -2.64 25.99
N ASN A 210 6.16 -3.18 26.88
CA ASN A 210 7.13 -2.40 27.66
C ASN A 210 8.22 -1.78 26.75
N ALA A 211 8.72 -2.53 25.78
CA ALA A 211 9.69 -2.02 24.81
C ALA A 211 9.08 -0.88 23.97
N LEU A 212 7.82 -1.05 23.51
CA LEU A 212 7.09 0.00 22.79
C LEU A 212 6.89 1.24 23.65
N LEU A 213 6.51 1.08 24.93
CA LEU A 213 6.33 2.21 25.84
C LEU A 213 7.60 3.05 26.03
N THR A 214 8.78 2.44 25.97
CA THR A 214 10.06 3.15 26.02
C THR A 214 10.19 4.09 24.83
N VAL A 215 9.97 3.59 23.62
CA VAL A 215 10.04 4.39 22.38
C VAL A 215 8.94 5.46 22.32
N LEU A 216 7.72 5.08 22.69
CA LEU A 216 6.57 6.00 22.75
C LEU A 216 6.76 7.14 23.75
N SER A 217 7.74 7.03 24.66
CA SER A 217 8.09 8.06 25.64
C SER A 217 9.22 8.97 25.19
N GLU A 218 9.88 8.65 24.08
CA GLU A 218 10.91 9.52 23.49
C GLU A 218 10.27 10.85 23.03
N PRO A 219 10.90 11.99 23.25
CA PRO A 219 10.33 13.30 22.88
C PRO A 219 10.20 13.48 21.36
N ASN A 220 11.09 12.91 20.57
CA ASN A 220 11.06 12.95 19.09
C ASN A 220 11.59 11.61 18.56
N PRO A 221 10.77 10.57 18.49
CA PRO A 221 11.26 9.22 18.19
C PRO A 221 11.66 9.02 16.72
N ASP A 222 11.52 10.01 15.84
CA ASP A 222 11.65 9.88 14.37
C ASP A 222 10.97 8.59 13.85
N MET A 223 9.83 8.26 14.42
CA MET A 223 9.02 7.14 13.98
C MET A 223 7.57 7.28 14.45
N ILE A 224 6.66 6.67 13.72
CA ILE A 224 5.25 6.55 14.09
C ILE A 224 4.96 5.08 14.40
N VAL A 225 4.33 4.82 15.53
CA VAL A 225 3.78 3.49 15.84
C VAL A 225 2.30 3.51 15.52
N ILE A 226 1.85 2.52 14.73
CA ILE A 226 0.44 2.30 14.41
C ILE A 226 0.04 0.93 14.94
N LEU A 227 -0.91 0.90 15.87
CA LEU A 227 -1.51 -0.34 16.35
C LEU A 227 -2.84 -0.56 15.65
N ALA A 228 -3.00 -1.71 15.00
CA ALA A 228 -4.21 -2.05 14.24
C ALA A 228 -4.94 -3.26 14.85
N GLY A 229 -6.26 -3.28 14.70
CA GLY A 229 -7.07 -4.42 15.12
C GLY A 229 -8.55 -4.10 15.25
N TYR A 230 -9.31 -5.10 15.72
CA TYR A 230 -10.74 -4.96 16.00
C TYR A 230 -10.99 -3.98 17.14
N GLU A 231 -11.95 -3.08 16.98
CA GLU A 231 -12.21 -2.00 17.92
C GLU A 231 -12.38 -2.50 19.36
N ASP A 232 -13.25 -3.50 19.57
CA ASP A 232 -13.54 -4.00 20.93
C ASP A 232 -12.33 -4.71 21.57
N LYS A 233 -11.53 -5.41 20.78
CA LYS A 233 -10.31 -6.04 21.25
C LYS A 233 -9.23 -5.01 21.56
N MET A 234 -9.09 -3.98 20.74
CA MET A 234 -8.15 -2.87 20.95
C MET A 234 -8.54 -2.05 22.20
N LYS A 235 -9.84 -1.85 22.49
CA LYS A 235 -10.29 -1.27 23.76
C LYS A 235 -9.82 -2.07 24.98
N LYS A 236 -9.80 -3.42 24.89
CA LYS A 236 -9.27 -4.29 25.95
C LYS A 236 -7.76 -4.12 26.12
N LEU A 237 -6.99 -4.06 25.00
CA LEU A 237 -5.56 -3.79 25.03
C LEU A 237 -5.25 -2.48 25.76
N LEU A 238 -5.91 -1.39 25.38
CA LEU A 238 -5.71 -0.08 26.01
C LEU A 238 -6.12 -0.03 27.50
N LYS A 239 -7.14 -0.82 27.90
CA LYS A 239 -7.54 -0.93 29.30
C LYS A 239 -6.54 -1.73 30.13
N SER A 240 -5.88 -2.72 29.53
CA SER A 240 -4.89 -3.54 30.22
C SER A 240 -3.60 -2.79 30.54
N ASN A 241 -3.29 -1.73 29.79
CA ASN A 241 -2.13 -0.89 30.01
C ASN A 241 -2.49 0.61 29.83
N PRO A 242 -2.76 1.32 30.94
CA PRO A 242 -3.10 2.75 30.89
C PRO A 242 -2.04 3.60 30.22
N GLY A 243 -0.75 3.22 30.31
CA GLY A 243 0.35 3.92 29.66
C GLY A 243 0.27 3.95 28.15
N LEU A 244 -0.39 2.96 27.50
CA LEU A 244 -0.62 2.98 26.05
C LEU A 244 -1.70 4.01 25.66
N LYS A 245 -2.77 4.13 26.45
CA LYS A 245 -3.94 4.95 26.10
C LYS A 245 -3.57 6.40 25.77
N ASP A 246 -2.68 6.97 26.58
CA ASP A 246 -2.32 8.39 26.47
C ASP A 246 -1.27 8.66 25.38
N ARG A 247 -0.66 7.61 24.86
CA ARG A 247 0.37 7.70 23.82
C ARG A 247 -0.16 7.53 22.40
N PHE A 248 -1.43 7.15 22.25
CA PHE A 248 -2.13 7.01 20.97
C PHE A 248 -3.31 7.99 20.88
N PRO A 249 -3.04 9.28 20.67
CA PRO A 249 -4.08 10.30 20.61
C PRO A 249 -4.92 10.20 19.33
N LEU A 250 -4.31 9.76 18.21
CA LEU A 250 -4.98 9.70 16.92
C LEU A 250 -5.66 8.33 16.75
N ARG A 251 -6.95 8.35 16.46
CA ARG A 251 -7.76 7.14 16.29
C ARG A 251 -8.52 7.24 15.00
N PHE A 252 -8.30 6.25 14.14
CA PHE A 252 -8.91 6.19 12.81
C PHE A 252 -9.80 4.95 12.73
N HIS A 253 -11.04 5.15 12.36
CA HIS A 253 -12.03 4.09 12.20
C HIS A 253 -12.11 3.69 10.72
N PHE A 254 -11.93 2.41 10.47
CA PHE A 254 -12.04 1.80 9.17
C PHE A 254 -13.39 1.07 9.10
N GLU A 255 -14.36 1.72 8.50
CA GLU A 255 -15.68 1.16 8.30
C GLU A 255 -15.64 0.00 7.29
N ASP A 256 -16.61 -0.90 7.40
CA ASP A 256 -16.80 -1.96 6.40
C ASP A 256 -17.29 -1.35 5.09
N TYR A 257 -16.77 -1.87 3.98
CA TYR A 257 -17.20 -1.43 2.67
C TYR A 257 -18.66 -1.74 2.40
N THR A 258 -19.37 -0.84 1.78
CA THR A 258 -20.71 -1.06 1.22
C THR A 258 -20.64 -2.02 0.04
N ALA A 259 -21.81 -2.55 -0.39
CA ALA A 259 -21.86 -3.41 -1.59
C ALA A 259 -21.37 -2.69 -2.84
N ASP A 260 -21.69 -1.41 -3.00
CA ASP A 260 -21.25 -0.59 -4.13
C ASP A 260 -19.74 -0.38 -4.12
N GLU A 261 -19.15 -0.09 -2.95
CA GLU A 261 -17.71 0.05 -2.79
C GLU A 261 -16.98 -1.26 -3.06
N MET A 262 -17.51 -2.40 -2.59
CA MET A 262 -16.95 -3.71 -2.91
C MET A 262 -17.03 -4.03 -4.41
N SER A 263 -18.11 -3.63 -5.07
CA SER A 263 -18.25 -3.77 -6.53
C SER A 263 -17.23 -2.91 -7.26
N GLU A 264 -17.00 -1.68 -6.81
CA GLU A 264 -15.96 -0.82 -7.37
C GLU A 264 -14.56 -1.41 -7.18
N ILE A 265 -14.24 -1.94 -5.99
CA ILE A 265 -12.98 -2.65 -5.73
C ILE A 265 -12.82 -3.82 -6.70
N ALA A 266 -13.87 -4.64 -6.90
CA ALA A 266 -13.84 -5.76 -7.82
C ALA A 266 -13.55 -5.32 -9.26
N HIS A 267 -14.20 -4.25 -9.73
CA HIS A 267 -13.96 -3.71 -11.07
C HIS A 267 -12.54 -3.16 -11.24
N ARG A 268 -11.99 -2.49 -10.22
CA ARG A 268 -10.60 -2.01 -10.24
C ARG A 268 -9.61 -3.17 -10.33
N ILE A 269 -9.82 -4.25 -9.57
CA ILE A 269 -8.98 -5.45 -9.64
C ILE A 269 -9.07 -6.08 -11.04
N LEU A 270 -10.26 -6.23 -11.60
CA LEU A 270 -10.44 -6.79 -12.94
C LEU A 270 -9.77 -5.92 -14.00
N LYS A 271 -9.96 -4.60 -13.94
CA LYS A 271 -9.34 -3.64 -14.86
C LYS A 271 -7.81 -3.69 -14.80
N SER A 272 -7.22 -3.76 -13.60
CA SER A 272 -5.77 -3.86 -13.43
C SER A 272 -5.18 -5.14 -14.02
N ARG A 273 -6.02 -6.15 -14.23
CA ARG A 273 -5.67 -7.43 -14.85
C ARG A 273 -6.17 -7.58 -16.29
N ASN A 274 -6.61 -6.48 -16.89
CA ASN A 274 -7.13 -6.43 -18.26
C ASN A 274 -8.33 -7.35 -18.53
N PHE A 275 -9.14 -7.63 -17.50
CA PHE A 275 -10.40 -8.35 -17.68
C PHE A 275 -11.56 -7.38 -17.92
N VAL A 276 -12.40 -7.71 -18.90
CA VAL A 276 -13.66 -7.02 -19.19
C VAL A 276 -14.81 -8.00 -18.98
N LEU A 277 -15.79 -7.60 -18.20
CA LEU A 277 -16.99 -8.40 -17.95
C LEU A 277 -18.06 -8.12 -19.02
N THR A 278 -18.78 -9.17 -19.42
CA THR A 278 -20.04 -8.98 -20.16
C THR A 278 -21.10 -8.39 -19.23
N PRO A 279 -22.15 -7.72 -19.77
CA PRO A 279 -23.24 -7.19 -18.93
C PRO A 279 -23.85 -8.23 -17.98
N GLU A 280 -24.06 -9.45 -18.45
CA GLU A 280 -24.63 -10.55 -17.64
C GLU A 280 -23.68 -10.99 -16.53
N ALA A 281 -22.37 -11.07 -16.83
CA ALA A 281 -21.35 -11.42 -15.83
C ALA A 281 -21.25 -10.32 -14.76
N ASN A 282 -21.36 -9.05 -15.17
CA ASN A 282 -21.36 -7.92 -14.27
C ASN A 282 -22.56 -7.94 -13.31
N LEU A 283 -23.76 -8.17 -13.84
CA LEU A 283 -24.97 -8.30 -13.02
C LEU A 283 -24.84 -9.44 -12.00
N ARG A 284 -24.27 -10.57 -12.42
CA ARG A 284 -24.07 -11.71 -11.52
C ARG A 284 -23.04 -11.42 -10.44
N LEU A 285 -21.93 -10.74 -10.77
CA LEU A 285 -20.92 -10.33 -9.82
C LEU A 285 -21.53 -9.42 -8.75
N ASN A 286 -22.24 -8.37 -9.16
CA ASN A 286 -22.89 -7.42 -8.25
C ASN A 286 -23.92 -8.11 -7.35
N SER A 287 -24.74 -9.01 -7.89
CA SER A 287 -25.70 -9.80 -7.10
C SER A 287 -25.02 -10.67 -6.04
N LEU A 288 -23.85 -11.27 -6.35
CA LEU A 288 -23.08 -12.04 -5.38
C LEU A 288 -22.53 -11.14 -4.27
N ILE A 289 -21.98 -9.99 -4.64
CA ILE A 289 -21.44 -9.00 -3.68
C ILE A 289 -22.56 -8.48 -2.76
N GLU A 290 -23.70 -8.09 -3.32
CA GLU A 290 -24.86 -7.64 -2.53
C GLU A 290 -25.35 -8.70 -1.55
N LYS A 291 -25.45 -9.96 -2.01
CA LYS A 291 -25.87 -11.08 -1.16
C LYS A 291 -24.94 -11.23 0.03
N GLU A 292 -23.64 -11.22 -0.21
CA GLU A 292 -22.62 -11.37 0.82
C GLU A 292 -22.60 -10.19 1.77
N ALA A 293 -22.70 -8.97 1.25
CA ALA A 293 -22.79 -7.76 2.05
C ALA A 293 -23.98 -7.75 3.03
N ARG A 294 -25.09 -8.39 2.66
CA ARG A 294 -26.27 -8.53 3.54
C ARG A 294 -26.10 -9.62 4.61
N GLN A 295 -25.25 -10.61 4.36
CA GLN A 295 -25.05 -11.79 5.23
C GLN A 295 -23.76 -11.71 6.04
N ARG A 296 -23.01 -10.60 5.93
CA ARG A 296 -21.73 -10.40 6.63
C ARG A 296 -21.89 -10.52 8.14
N ASP A 297 -20.90 -11.14 8.76
CA ASP A 297 -20.70 -11.19 10.19
C ASP A 297 -19.71 -10.12 10.67
N GLU A 298 -19.46 -10.08 11.97
CA GLU A 298 -18.52 -9.14 12.59
C GLU A 298 -17.04 -9.35 12.18
N TYR A 299 -16.72 -10.46 11.49
CA TYR A 299 -15.37 -10.80 11.02
C TYR A 299 -15.27 -10.77 9.50
N PHE A 300 -16.22 -10.15 8.83
CA PHE A 300 -16.26 -10.11 7.38
C PHE A 300 -14.98 -9.54 6.77
N GLY A 301 -14.45 -10.22 5.75
CA GLY A 301 -13.13 -9.95 5.17
C GLY A 301 -13.05 -8.75 4.21
N ASN A 302 -14.15 -8.04 3.97
CA ASN A 302 -14.20 -6.82 3.15
C ASN A 302 -13.45 -6.94 1.80
N GLY A 303 -12.50 -6.05 1.54
CA GLY A 303 -11.68 -6.08 0.33
C GLY A 303 -10.90 -7.38 0.12
N ARG A 304 -10.48 -8.08 1.20
CA ARG A 304 -9.84 -9.39 1.10
C ARG A 304 -10.81 -10.44 0.56
N TRP A 305 -12.08 -10.39 0.97
CA TRP A 305 -13.12 -11.27 0.43
C TRP A 305 -13.33 -11.00 -1.07
N VAL A 306 -13.43 -9.73 -1.48
CA VAL A 306 -13.54 -9.34 -2.90
C VAL A 306 -12.35 -9.85 -3.71
N HIS A 307 -11.13 -9.67 -3.20
CA HIS A 307 -9.92 -10.14 -3.84
C HIS A 307 -9.97 -11.66 -4.04
N ASN A 308 -10.35 -12.41 -3.01
CA ASN A 308 -10.48 -13.86 -3.08
C ASN A 308 -11.57 -14.30 -4.08
N LEU A 309 -12.69 -13.58 -4.15
CA LEU A 309 -13.74 -13.84 -5.12
C LEU A 309 -13.22 -13.72 -6.56
N ILE A 310 -12.45 -12.68 -6.85
CA ILE A 310 -11.88 -12.47 -8.18
C ILE A 310 -10.79 -13.50 -8.47
N GLU A 311 -9.79 -13.67 -7.60
CA GLU A 311 -8.64 -14.54 -7.84
C GLU A 311 -9.01 -16.02 -7.87
N HIS A 312 -9.67 -16.48 -6.83
CA HIS A 312 -9.97 -17.90 -6.65
C HIS A 312 -11.32 -18.30 -7.23
N GLY A 313 -12.29 -17.41 -7.27
CA GLY A 313 -13.59 -17.64 -7.85
C GLY A 313 -13.58 -17.50 -9.37
N LEU A 314 -13.34 -16.28 -9.85
CA LEU A 314 -13.51 -15.91 -11.26
C LEU A 314 -12.32 -16.36 -12.11
N ILE A 315 -11.09 -15.89 -11.82
CA ILE A 315 -9.90 -16.14 -12.66
C ILE A 315 -9.58 -17.63 -12.71
N LYS A 316 -9.57 -18.30 -11.56
CA LYS A 316 -9.32 -19.75 -11.50
C LYS A 316 -10.37 -20.57 -12.25
N SER A 317 -11.64 -20.14 -12.22
CA SER A 317 -12.73 -20.79 -12.97
C SER A 317 -12.55 -20.60 -14.47
N MET A 318 -12.16 -19.41 -14.92
CA MET A 318 -11.86 -19.13 -16.33
C MET A 318 -10.67 -19.97 -16.81
N ALA A 319 -9.57 -20.01 -16.06
CA ALA A 319 -8.40 -20.78 -16.39
C ALA A 319 -8.74 -22.27 -16.57
N ARG A 320 -9.55 -22.84 -15.69
CA ARG A 320 -10.01 -24.23 -15.83
C ARG A 320 -10.80 -24.45 -17.12
N ARG A 321 -11.69 -23.54 -17.51
CA ARG A 321 -12.48 -23.67 -18.74
C ARG A 321 -11.60 -23.60 -20.00
N VAL A 322 -10.64 -22.68 -20.02
CA VAL A 322 -9.70 -22.53 -21.16
C VAL A 322 -8.77 -23.75 -21.29
N MET A 323 -8.34 -24.33 -20.16
CA MET A 323 -7.41 -25.48 -20.18
C MET A 323 -8.12 -26.82 -20.35
N SER A 324 -9.44 -26.90 -20.17
CA SER A 324 -10.26 -28.15 -20.29
C SER A 324 -11.04 -28.23 -21.60
N GLY A 325 -11.05 -27.20 -22.42
CA GLY A 325 -11.67 -27.18 -23.75
C GLY A 325 -10.70 -27.32 -24.86
#